data_73cbc5202d223f450ad5532cd9e89916
#
_entry.id   73cbc5202d223f450ad5532cd9e89916
#
_cell.length_a   1.000
_cell.length_b   1.000
_cell.length_c   1.000
_cell.angle_alpha   90.00
_cell.angle_beta   90.00
_cell.angle_gamma   90.00
#
_symmetry.space_group_name_H-M   'P 1'
#
loop_
_entity.id
_entity.type
_entity.pdbx_description
1 polymer ?
#
loop_
_entity_poly.entity_id
_entity_poly.type
_entity_poly.pdbx_seq_one_letter_code
_entity_poly.pdbx_strand_id
1 'polypeptide(L)'
;RARSVLSSSNLRRNNKEPKLQTTAHTELLKDLKMKRLLSPWWALITLGILVYAFANPNNFLQSIKLNYFDQLIVNQTPVENNIYVAEIDEAALELYGQYPFPRNIYSDIIKDLYARGAGLVVWNIMMPEVDRLGGDAELAETMLALPVILASRPSDKTKNEPINPGAAIINSDYLDTILPYGGIIANIPEIENNSVGAGIVSTEPEIDGVVRRMPTVAVVDG
;
A
#
# COMPACT_ATOMS: atom_id res chain seq x y z
N ARG A 1 105.10 -36.07 5.08
CA ARG A 1 103.72 -36.61 5.03
C ARG A 1 102.84 -35.78 5.97
N ALA A 2 102.15 -34.84 5.39
CA ALA A 2 101.23 -33.98 6.14
C ALA A 2 99.82 -34.14 5.50
N ARG A 3 98.85 -34.29 6.33
CA ARG A 3 97.40 -34.25 5.92
C ARG A 3 96.80 -33.03 6.52
N SER A 4 96.34 -32.16 5.68
CA SER A 4 95.53 -30.98 6.00
C SER A 4 94.07 -31.41 6.27
N VAL A 5 93.53 -30.90 7.31
CA VAL A 5 92.10 -30.97 7.61
C VAL A 5 91.50 -29.56 7.40
N LEU A 6 90.69 -29.48 6.40
CA LEU A 6 89.85 -28.26 6.15
C LEU A 6 88.56 -28.33 6.97
N SER A 7 88.41 -27.37 7.85
CA SER A 7 87.16 -27.13 8.58
C SER A 7 86.18 -26.34 7.73
N SER A 8 85.05 -26.94 7.44
CA SER A 8 83.92 -26.32 6.77
C SER A 8 83.10 -25.50 7.76
N SER A 9 83.22 -24.20 7.72
CA SER A 9 82.34 -23.26 8.44
C SER A 9 80.96 -23.16 7.73
N ASN A 10 79.93 -23.64 8.41
CA ASN A 10 78.55 -23.52 8.00
C ASN A 10 78.08 -22.06 8.06
N LEU A 11 77.89 -21.46 6.92
CA LEU A 11 77.15 -20.23 6.75
C LEU A 11 75.65 -20.51 6.84
N ARG A 12 75.06 -20.42 8.03
CA ARG A 12 73.59 -20.33 8.20
C ARG A 12 73.14 -18.97 7.68
N ARG A 13 72.67 -18.91 6.44
CA ARG A 13 71.94 -17.77 5.88
C ARG A 13 70.59 -17.65 6.62
N ASN A 14 70.45 -16.57 7.38
CA ASN A 14 69.25 -16.26 8.13
C ASN A 14 68.14 -15.78 7.16
N ASN A 15 67.23 -16.66 6.82
CA ASN A 15 66.15 -16.44 5.85
C ASN A 15 64.92 -15.77 6.50
N LYS A 16 65.12 -14.67 7.28
CA LYS A 16 64.01 -14.01 8.01
C LYS A 16 63.49 -12.72 7.38
N GLU A 17 64.03 -12.27 6.26
CA GLU A 17 63.70 -10.95 5.72
C GLU A 17 62.43 -10.88 4.81
N PRO A 18 61.92 -11.90 4.10
CA PRO A 18 60.79 -11.69 3.22
C PRO A 18 59.43 -11.57 3.97
N LYS A 19 59.29 -12.07 5.19
CA LYS A 19 57.99 -12.03 5.92
C LYS A 19 57.71 -10.65 6.55
N LEU A 20 58.73 -9.92 6.97
CA LEU A 20 58.53 -8.60 7.59
C LEU A 20 58.20 -7.54 6.57
N GLN A 21 58.74 -7.62 5.38
CA GLN A 21 58.44 -6.66 4.29
C GLN A 21 57.00 -6.86 3.76
N THR A 22 56.51 -8.09 3.70
CA THR A 22 55.15 -8.39 3.22
C THR A 22 54.07 -7.91 4.21
N THR A 23 54.33 -8.03 5.52
CA THR A 23 53.41 -7.53 6.56
C THR A 23 53.37 -6.00 6.63
N ALA A 24 54.52 -5.35 6.54
CA ALA A 24 54.62 -3.88 6.50
C ALA A 24 53.91 -3.31 5.26
N HIS A 25 54.07 -3.95 4.10
CA HIS A 25 53.42 -3.50 2.86
C HIS A 25 51.87 -3.70 2.92
N THR A 26 51.40 -4.78 3.53
CA THR A 26 49.94 -5.01 3.73
C THR A 26 49.31 -4.03 4.73
N GLU A 27 50.01 -3.68 5.81
CA GLU A 27 49.57 -2.64 6.75
C GLU A 27 49.56 -1.26 6.11
N LEU A 28 50.57 -0.92 5.34
CA LEU A 28 50.64 0.34 4.61
C LEU A 28 49.53 0.50 3.59
N LEU A 29 49.15 -0.60 2.89
CA LEU A 29 48.05 -0.64 1.96
C LEU A 29 46.68 -0.51 2.66
N LYS A 30 46.53 -1.07 3.86
CA LYS A 30 45.33 -0.90 4.69
C LYS A 30 45.19 0.56 5.15
N ASP A 31 46.26 1.17 5.61
CA ASP A 31 46.26 2.56 6.04
C ASP A 31 45.97 3.54 4.88
N LEU A 32 46.50 3.27 3.70
CA LEU A 32 46.22 4.06 2.50
C LEU A 32 44.79 3.92 2.03
N LYS A 33 44.23 2.70 2.10
CA LYS A 33 42.80 2.44 1.80
C LYS A 33 41.90 3.13 2.81
N MET A 34 42.21 3.05 4.09
CA MET A 34 41.44 3.69 5.16
C MET A 34 41.48 5.22 5.06
N LYS A 35 42.67 5.83 4.80
CA LYS A 35 42.80 7.28 4.56
C LYS A 35 42.05 7.74 3.33
N ARG A 36 41.93 6.91 2.29
CA ARG A 36 41.19 7.22 1.07
C ARG A 36 39.68 7.15 1.28
N LEU A 37 39.19 6.21 2.12
CA LEU A 37 37.79 6.11 2.55
C LEU A 37 37.36 7.27 3.47
N LEU A 38 38.31 7.80 4.27
CA LEU A 38 38.08 8.95 5.16
C LEU A 38 38.31 10.30 4.45
N SER A 39 38.57 10.31 3.14
CA SER A 39 38.71 11.53 2.36
C SER A 39 37.39 12.33 2.36
N PRO A 40 37.42 13.67 2.50
CA PRO A 40 36.23 14.52 2.47
C PRO A 40 35.37 14.33 1.19
N TRP A 41 36.01 13.95 0.10
CA TRP A 41 35.33 13.65 -1.16
C TRP A 41 34.39 12.42 -1.05
N TRP A 42 34.81 11.38 -0.33
CA TRP A 42 33.94 10.23 -0.08
C TRP A 42 32.77 10.58 0.83
N ALA A 43 33.00 11.46 1.81
CA ALA A 43 31.93 11.98 2.65
C ALA A 43 30.88 12.77 1.83
N LEU A 44 31.33 13.58 0.88
CA LEU A 44 30.42 14.30 -0.01
C LEU A 44 29.66 13.36 -0.96
N ILE A 45 30.32 12.33 -1.50
CA ILE A 45 29.67 11.34 -2.35
C ILE A 45 28.63 10.55 -1.56
N THR A 46 28.98 10.06 -0.37
CA THR A 46 28.04 9.31 0.48
C THR A 46 26.87 10.19 0.93
N LEU A 47 27.12 11.46 1.26
CA LEU A 47 26.07 12.41 1.58
C LEU A 47 25.15 12.65 0.37
N GLY A 48 25.70 12.80 -0.83
CA GLY A 48 24.93 12.96 -2.06
C GLY A 48 24.04 11.75 -2.35
N ILE A 49 24.58 10.54 -2.19
CA ILE A 49 23.81 9.28 -2.33
C ILE A 49 22.69 9.23 -1.28
N LEU A 50 22.97 9.62 -0.05
CA LEU A 50 22.02 9.60 1.06
C LEU A 50 20.90 10.62 0.81
N VAL A 51 21.23 11.83 0.40
CA VAL A 51 20.25 12.86 0.02
C VAL A 51 19.39 12.40 -1.16
N TYR A 52 20.01 11.83 -2.20
CA TYR A 52 19.29 11.28 -3.33
C TYR A 52 18.33 10.15 -2.92
N ALA A 53 18.79 9.25 -2.06
CA ALA A 53 17.99 8.14 -1.55
C ALA A 53 16.80 8.61 -0.69
N PHE A 54 16.97 9.69 0.10
CA PHE A 54 15.88 10.27 0.89
C PHE A 54 14.93 11.14 0.06
N ALA A 55 15.45 11.83 -0.96
CA ALA A 55 14.63 12.69 -1.83
C ALA A 55 13.75 11.90 -2.81
N ASN A 56 14.08 10.64 -3.08
CA ASN A 56 13.36 9.82 -4.05
C ASN A 56 12.26 8.98 -3.35
N PRO A 57 10.96 9.30 -3.56
CA PRO A 57 9.87 8.64 -2.84
C PRO A 57 9.67 7.16 -3.23
N ASN A 58 10.24 6.74 -4.36
CA ASN A 58 10.03 5.41 -4.94
C ASN A 58 11.25 4.49 -4.78
N ASN A 59 11.94 4.54 -3.65
CA ASN A 59 13.13 3.73 -3.42
C ASN A 59 12.95 2.73 -2.25
N PHE A 60 13.95 1.85 -2.11
CA PHE A 60 14.01 0.84 -1.05
C PHE A 60 13.87 1.41 0.39
N LEU A 61 14.37 2.62 0.63
CA LEU A 61 14.26 3.28 1.94
C LEU A 61 12.80 3.63 2.27
N GLN A 62 11.98 3.92 1.26
CA GLN A 62 10.56 4.17 1.46
C GLN A 62 9.85 2.90 1.98
N SER A 63 10.16 1.73 1.43
CA SER A 63 9.58 0.47 1.92
C SER A 63 9.98 0.18 3.37
N ILE A 64 11.23 0.46 3.76
CA ILE A 64 11.67 0.32 5.16
C ILE A 64 10.90 1.29 6.07
N LYS A 65 10.75 2.54 5.64
CA LYS A 65 9.99 3.56 6.39
C LYS A 65 8.53 3.13 6.58
N LEU A 66 7.89 2.60 5.53
CA LEU A 66 6.52 2.14 5.56
C LEU A 66 6.35 0.93 6.49
N ASN A 67 7.25 -0.05 6.43
CA ASN A 67 7.25 -1.19 7.35
C ASN A 67 7.41 -0.76 8.84
N TYR A 68 8.27 0.23 9.10
CA TYR A 68 8.42 0.76 10.45
C TYR A 68 7.14 1.50 10.92
N PHE A 69 6.51 2.24 10.04
CA PHE A 69 5.23 2.90 10.30
C PHE A 69 4.13 1.87 10.65
N ASP A 70 4.05 0.76 9.92
CA ASP A 70 3.09 -0.31 10.21
C ASP A 70 3.28 -0.91 11.60
N GLN A 71 4.53 -1.13 12.02
CA GLN A 71 4.82 -1.63 13.37
C GLN A 71 4.35 -0.66 14.47
N LEU A 72 4.42 0.65 14.22
CA LEU A 72 3.92 1.65 15.16
C LEU A 72 2.39 1.63 15.25
N ILE A 73 1.69 1.42 14.13
CA ILE A 73 0.22 1.37 14.09
C ILE A 73 -0.30 0.08 14.72
N VAL A 74 0.28 -1.07 14.39
CA VAL A 74 -0.15 -2.38 14.91
C VAL A 74 -0.07 -2.46 16.43
N ASN A 75 0.83 -1.70 17.05
CA ASN A 75 0.97 -1.63 18.50
C ASN A 75 -0.04 -0.70 19.19
N GLN A 76 -0.96 -0.07 18.44
CA GLN A 76 -2.02 0.72 19.05
C GLN A 76 -3.07 -0.18 19.70
N THR A 77 -3.58 0.27 20.83
CA THR A 77 -4.65 -0.45 21.53
C THR A 77 -5.91 -0.46 20.65
N PRO A 78 -6.53 -1.62 20.41
CA PRO A 78 -7.80 -1.67 19.69
C PRO A 78 -8.84 -0.77 20.39
N VAL A 79 -9.49 0.06 19.60
CA VAL A 79 -10.63 0.86 20.10
C VAL A 79 -11.89 0.06 19.80
N GLU A 80 -12.72 -0.16 20.80
CA GLU A 80 -14.06 -0.72 20.59
C GLU A 80 -14.85 0.23 19.67
N ASN A 81 -15.42 -0.34 18.63
CA ASN A 81 -16.27 0.38 17.71
C ASN A 81 -17.54 -0.46 17.42
N ASN A 82 -18.57 0.20 16.93
CA ASN A 82 -19.84 -0.43 16.55
C ASN A 82 -19.89 -0.73 15.03
N ILE A 83 -18.72 -0.94 14.41
CA ILE A 83 -18.60 -1.25 12.99
C ILE A 83 -18.31 -2.75 12.85
N TYR A 84 -19.17 -3.42 12.11
CA TYR A 84 -19.06 -4.85 11.81
C TYR A 84 -18.88 -5.02 10.31
N VAL A 85 -18.00 -5.93 9.90
CA VAL A 85 -17.77 -6.27 8.50
C VAL A 85 -18.44 -7.60 8.22
N ALA A 86 -19.39 -7.61 7.28
CA ALA A 86 -19.99 -8.83 6.75
C ALA A 86 -19.32 -9.16 5.41
N GLU A 87 -18.74 -10.34 5.30
CA GLU A 87 -18.04 -10.80 4.11
C GLU A 87 -18.86 -11.88 3.37
N ILE A 88 -18.78 -11.86 2.04
CA ILE A 88 -19.27 -12.96 1.20
C ILE A 88 -18.12 -13.97 1.12
N ASP A 89 -18.23 -15.03 1.89
CA ASP A 89 -17.24 -16.10 1.99
C ASP A 89 -17.64 -17.37 1.21
N GLU A 90 -16.85 -18.43 1.31
CA GLU A 90 -17.12 -19.70 0.68
C GLU A 90 -18.47 -20.32 1.13
N ALA A 91 -18.85 -20.11 2.39
CA ALA A 91 -20.14 -20.61 2.89
C ALA A 91 -21.32 -19.87 2.22
N ALA A 92 -21.19 -18.59 1.97
CA ALA A 92 -22.16 -17.83 1.20
C ALA A 92 -22.25 -18.32 -0.25
N LEU A 93 -21.11 -18.65 -0.88
CA LEU A 93 -21.08 -19.21 -2.24
C LEU A 93 -21.69 -20.60 -2.31
N GLU A 94 -21.49 -21.44 -1.30
CA GLU A 94 -22.14 -22.76 -1.21
C GLU A 94 -23.67 -22.64 -1.07
N LEU A 95 -24.13 -21.62 -0.34
CA LEU A 95 -25.56 -21.41 -0.06
C LEU A 95 -26.31 -20.76 -1.23
N TYR A 96 -25.73 -19.71 -1.81
CA TYR A 96 -26.39 -18.85 -2.80
C TYR A 96 -25.91 -19.09 -4.23
N GLY A 97 -24.85 -19.86 -4.42
CA GLY A 97 -24.29 -20.18 -5.72
C GLY A 97 -23.20 -19.21 -6.17
N GLN A 98 -23.02 -19.08 -7.47
CA GLN A 98 -21.94 -18.31 -8.06
C GLN A 98 -22.16 -16.79 -7.92
N TYR A 99 -21.13 -16.09 -7.46
CA TYR A 99 -21.09 -14.62 -7.44
C TYR A 99 -20.89 -14.05 -8.86
N PRO A 100 -21.49 -12.89 -9.23
CA PRO A 100 -22.36 -12.04 -8.40
C PRO A 100 -23.77 -12.63 -8.21
N PHE A 101 -24.32 -12.44 -7.01
CA PHE A 101 -25.67 -12.92 -6.70
C PHE A 101 -26.74 -12.06 -7.36
N PRO A 102 -27.94 -12.63 -7.63
CA PRO A 102 -29.11 -11.85 -8.00
C PRO A 102 -29.46 -10.79 -6.96
N ARG A 103 -30.04 -9.67 -7.40
CA ARG A 103 -30.30 -8.51 -6.53
C ARG A 103 -31.30 -8.80 -5.40
N ASN A 104 -32.25 -9.72 -5.60
CA ASN A 104 -33.13 -10.16 -4.53
C ASN A 104 -32.39 -10.79 -3.35
N ILE A 105 -31.28 -11.51 -3.59
CA ILE A 105 -30.43 -12.04 -2.49
C ILE A 105 -29.80 -10.89 -1.71
N TYR A 106 -29.33 -9.85 -2.39
CA TYR A 106 -28.80 -8.66 -1.71
C TYR A 106 -29.88 -7.94 -0.89
N SER A 107 -31.10 -7.87 -1.40
CA SER A 107 -32.27 -7.38 -0.67
C SER A 107 -32.50 -8.15 0.64
N ASP A 108 -32.48 -9.49 0.57
CA ASP A 108 -32.65 -10.33 1.73
C ASP A 108 -31.52 -10.21 2.74
N ILE A 109 -30.25 -10.09 2.28
CA ILE A 109 -29.12 -9.85 3.15
C ILE A 109 -29.26 -8.51 3.90
N ILE A 110 -29.66 -7.46 3.21
CA ILE A 110 -29.87 -6.14 3.84
C ILE A 110 -30.97 -6.22 4.90
N LYS A 111 -32.10 -6.84 4.57
CA LYS A 111 -33.20 -7.05 5.52
C LYS A 111 -32.77 -7.84 6.76
N ASP A 112 -31.95 -8.90 6.58
CA ASP A 112 -31.44 -9.71 7.69
C ASP A 112 -30.46 -8.94 8.58
N LEU A 113 -29.55 -8.11 7.98
CA LEU A 113 -28.68 -7.25 8.75
C LEU A 113 -29.47 -6.26 9.63
N TYR A 114 -30.52 -5.66 9.09
CA TYR A 114 -31.39 -4.77 9.87
C TYR A 114 -32.18 -5.50 10.96
N ALA A 115 -32.65 -6.71 10.65
CA ALA A 115 -33.31 -7.57 11.65
C ALA A 115 -32.37 -7.94 12.81
N ARG A 116 -31.08 -7.97 12.58
CA ARG A 116 -30.03 -8.21 13.59
C ARG A 116 -29.59 -6.92 14.33
N GLY A 117 -30.16 -5.77 13.98
CA GLY A 117 -29.90 -4.51 14.67
C GLY A 117 -28.90 -3.57 14.01
N ALA A 118 -28.60 -3.76 12.73
CA ALA A 118 -27.83 -2.77 11.98
C ALA A 118 -28.59 -1.43 11.94
N GLY A 119 -27.93 -0.32 12.26
CA GLY A 119 -28.51 1.02 12.16
C GLY A 119 -28.23 1.68 10.81
N LEU A 120 -27.18 1.24 10.11
CA LEU A 120 -26.79 1.70 8.79
C LEU A 120 -26.00 0.58 8.09
N VAL A 121 -26.28 0.34 6.82
CA VAL A 121 -25.52 -0.59 6.00
C VAL A 121 -24.69 0.19 4.98
N VAL A 122 -23.37 -0.07 4.96
CA VAL A 122 -22.47 0.43 3.90
C VAL A 122 -22.21 -0.71 2.94
N TRP A 123 -22.74 -0.59 1.73
CA TRP A 123 -22.73 -1.63 0.71
C TRP A 123 -21.56 -1.44 -0.26
N ASN A 124 -20.49 -2.21 -0.08
CA ASN A 124 -19.27 -2.12 -0.87
C ASN A 124 -19.29 -3.00 -2.13
N ILE A 125 -20.43 -3.14 -2.78
CA ILE A 125 -20.59 -3.83 -4.05
C ILE A 125 -21.22 -2.85 -5.04
N MET A 126 -20.54 -2.56 -6.12
CA MET A 126 -21.04 -1.67 -7.16
C MET A 126 -21.99 -2.42 -8.10
N MET A 127 -23.02 -1.74 -8.53
CA MET A 127 -24.08 -2.25 -9.39
C MET A 127 -24.30 -1.33 -10.61
N PRO A 128 -23.29 -1.21 -11.51
CA PRO A 128 -23.34 -0.28 -12.65
C PRO A 128 -24.21 -0.79 -13.80
N GLU A 129 -24.66 -2.03 -13.75
CA GLU A 129 -25.47 -2.67 -14.78
C GLU A 129 -26.74 -3.26 -14.20
N VAL A 130 -27.80 -3.32 -15.01
CA VAL A 130 -29.06 -3.95 -14.66
C VAL A 130 -28.86 -5.45 -14.44
N ASP A 131 -29.49 -5.99 -13.43
CA ASP A 131 -29.39 -7.41 -13.12
C ASP A 131 -30.06 -8.26 -14.20
N ARG A 132 -29.31 -9.17 -14.80
CA ARG A 132 -29.81 -10.09 -15.81
C ARG A 132 -30.80 -11.12 -15.27
N LEU A 133 -30.76 -11.38 -13.97
CA LEU A 133 -31.64 -12.31 -13.28
C LEU A 133 -32.87 -11.61 -12.67
N GLY A 134 -32.90 -10.29 -12.71
CA GLY A 134 -33.91 -9.45 -12.12
C GLY A 134 -33.63 -9.14 -10.64
N GLY A 135 -34.56 -8.42 -10.00
CA GLY A 135 -34.45 -8.07 -8.59
C GLY A 135 -34.00 -6.63 -8.32
N ASP A 136 -33.63 -5.85 -9.33
CA ASP A 136 -33.26 -4.44 -9.15
C ASP A 136 -34.36 -3.63 -8.45
N ALA A 137 -35.60 -3.80 -8.89
CA ALA A 137 -36.77 -3.13 -8.29
C ALA A 137 -36.96 -3.50 -6.82
N GLU A 138 -36.84 -4.79 -6.47
CA GLU A 138 -36.94 -5.26 -5.08
C GLU A 138 -35.83 -4.71 -4.19
N LEU A 139 -34.59 -4.69 -4.73
CA LEU A 139 -33.46 -4.10 -4.01
C LEU A 139 -33.64 -2.60 -3.81
N ALA A 140 -34.11 -1.88 -4.82
CA ALA A 140 -34.41 -0.46 -4.75
C ALA A 140 -35.48 -0.15 -3.69
N GLU A 141 -36.56 -0.94 -3.65
CA GLU A 141 -37.59 -0.82 -2.62
C GLU A 141 -37.01 -1.07 -1.22
N THR A 142 -36.16 -2.07 -1.07
CA THR A 142 -35.46 -2.37 0.19
C THR A 142 -34.60 -1.21 0.65
N MET A 143 -33.84 -0.59 -0.25
CA MET A 143 -32.98 0.56 0.05
C MET A 143 -33.79 1.84 0.36
N LEU A 144 -34.96 1.99 -0.23
CA LEU A 144 -35.89 3.07 0.13
C LEU A 144 -36.40 2.93 1.57
N ALA A 145 -36.64 1.70 2.02
CA ALA A 145 -37.13 1.40 3.36
C ALA A 145 -36.03 1.37 4.44
N LEU A 146 -34.83 0.96 4.08
CA LEU A 146 -33.71 0.69 4.98
C LEU A 146 -32.48 1.51 4.55
N PRO A 147 -31.87 2.35 5.43
CA PRO A 147 -30.77 3.22 5.08
C PRO A 147 -29.53 2.47 4.58
N VAL A 148 -29.17 2.61 3.32
CA VAL A 148 -27.99 2.03 2.69
C VAL A 148 -27.14 3.09 2.02
N ILE A 149 -25.84 3.09 2.28
CA ILE A 149 -24.85 3.87 1.55
C ILE A 149 -24.20 2.97 0.52
N LEU A 150 -24.17 3.40 -0.73
CA LEU A 150 -23.62 2.64 -1.84
C LEU A 150 -22.15 2.98 -2.12
N ALA A 151 -21.44 2.02 -2.67
CA ALA A 151 -20.10 2.24 -3.21
C ALA A 151 -20.16 2.81 -4.63
N SER A 152 -19.29 3.78 -4.92
CA SER A 152 -18.98 4.25 -6.27
C SER A 152 -17.48 4.37 -6.45
N ARG A 153 -16.98 4.35 -7.70
CA ARG A 153 -15.55 4.37 -7.98
C ARG A 153 -15.21 5.45 -8.99
N PRO A 154 -14.28 6.37 -8.71
CA PRO A 154 -13.75 7.29 -9.69
C PRO A 154 -13.11 6.54 -10.87
N SER A 155 -13.23 7.06 -12.07
CA SER A 155 -12.71 6.45 -13.28
C SER A 155 -12.43 7.51 -14.35
N ASP A 156 -11.26 7.47 -14.95
CA ASP A 156 -10.93 8.36 -16.07
C ASP A 156 -11.64 7.98 -17.38
N LYS A 157 -12.24 6.81 -17.43
CA LYS A 157 -12.82 6.23 -18.67
C LYS A 157 -14.34 6.18 -18.69
N THR A 158 -14.97 6.27 -17.55
CA THR A 158 -16.42 6.07 -17.42
C THR A 158 -17.12 7.38 -17.12
N LYS A 159 -18.18 7.65 -17.84
CA LYS A 159 -18.89 8.93 -17.79
C LYS A 159 -20.26 8.86 -17.10
N ASN A 160 -20.50 7.83 -16.29
CA ASN A 160 -21.73 7.80 -15.51
C ASN A 160 -21.62 8.87 -14.42
N GLU A 161 -22.55 9.80 -14.42
CA GLU A 161 -22.64 10.81 -13.38
C GLU A 161 -23.34 10.22 -12.16
N PRO A 162 -22.83 10.45 -10.93
CA PRO A 162 -23.53 10.04 -9.75
C PRO A 162 -24.82 10.86 -9.60
N ILE A 163 -25.92 10.18 -9.35
CA ILE A 163 -27.22 10.86 -9.18
C ILE A 163 -27.31 11.55 -7.82
N ASN A 164 -26.61 10.97 -6.82
CA ASN A 164 -26.60 11.50 -5.48
C ASN A 164 -25.14 11.49 -4.93
N PRO A 165 -24.29 12.43 -5.36
CA PRO A 165 -22.86 12.39 -5.05
C PRO A 165 -22.51 12.62 -3.58
N GLY A 166 -23.49 12.89 -2.72
CA GLY A 166 -23.22 13.38 -1.36
C GLY A 166 -22.66 14.81 -1.43
N ALA A 167 -23.23 15.74 -0.72
CA ALA A 167 -22.76 17.11 -0.73
C ALA A 167 -21.66 17.32 0.32
N ALA A 168 -20.43 17.59 -0.12
CA ALA A 168 -19.40 18.17 0.72
C ALA A 168 -19.16 19.61 0.30
N ILE A 169 -19.27 20.55 1.26
CA ILE A 169 -18.88 21.95 1.01
C ILE A 169 -17.39 22.03 1.32
N ILE A 170 -16.56 22.15 0.27
CA ILE A 170 -15.12 22.29 0.40
C ILE A 170 -14.76 23.73 0.05
N ASN A 171 -13.86 24.32 0.86
CA ASN A 171 -13.30 25.63 0.51
C ASN A 171 -12.45 25.48 -0.76
N SER A 172 -12.66 26.37 -1.74
CA SER A 172 -12.03 26.33 -3.06
C SER A 172 -10.50 26.29 -3.05
N ASP A 173 -9.86 26.76 -1.99
CA ASP A 173 -8.41 26.86 -1.88
C ASP A 173 -7.70 25.49 -1.82
N TYR A 174 -8.43 24.39 -1.60
CA TYR A 174 -7.90 23.05 -1.51
C TYR A 174 -8.21 22.15 -2.72
N LEU A 175 -9.01 22.62 -3.66
CA LEU A 175 -9.44 21.82 -4.83
C LEU A 175 -8.24 21.40 -5.69
N ASP A 176 -7.22 22.25 -5.82
CA ASP A 176 -6.01 21.96 -6.59
C ASP A 176 -5.13 20.82 -5.97
N THR A 177 -5.39 20.46 -4.71
CA THR A 177 -4.67 19.39 -4.01
C THR A 177 -5.40 18.06 -4.01
N ILE A 178 -6.66 18.05 -4.46
CA ILE A 178 -7.50 16.86 -4.51
C ILE A 178 -7.29 16.17 -5.86
N LEU A 179 -7.23 14.83 -5.85
CA LEU A 179 -7.09 14.05 -7.09
C LEU A 179 -8.29 14.24 -8.00
N PRO A 180 -8.08 14.78 -9.22
CA PRO A 180 -9.15 14.92 -10.21
C PRO A 180 -9.33 13.61 -10.97
N TYR A 181 -10.57 13.25 -11.27
CA TYR A 181 -10.94 12.12 -12.13
C TYR A 181 -11.89 12.58 -13.22
N GLY A 182 -11.74 12.02 -14.43
CA GLY A 182 -12.56 12.37 -15.58
C GLY A 182 -13.99 11.83 -15.55
N GLY A 183 -14.34 11.01 -14.55
CA GLY A 183 -15.68 10.45 -14.42
C GLY A 183 -15.80 9.51 -13.22
N ILE A 184 -16.93 8.78 -13.15
CA ILE A 184 -17.24 7.86 -12.05
C ILE A 184 -17.97 6.62 -12.59
N ILE A 185 -17.73 5.49 -11.97
CA ILE A 185 -18.57 4.30 -12.09
C ILE A 185 -19.60 4.37 -10.96
N ALA A 186 -20.81 4.75 -11.31
CA ALA A 186 -21.97 4.82 -10.41
C ALA A 186 -22.83 3.57 -10.52
N ASN A 187 -23.76 3.40 -9.59
CA ASN A 187 -24.77 2.35 -9.67
C ASN A 187 -25.88 2.73 -10.67
N ILE A 188 -26.73 1.79 -11.03
CA ILE A 188 -27.90 2.10 -11.86
C ILE A 188 -28.82 3.09 -11.15
N PRO A 189 -29.47 4.02 -11.90
CA PRO A 189 -30.31 5.06 -11.32
C PRO A 189 -31.41 4.53 -10.39
N GLU A 190 -32.00 3.39 -10.73
CA GLU A 190 -33.07 2.77 -9.94
C GLU A 190 -32.63 2.43 -8.52
N ILE A 191 -31.39 1.99 -8.36
CA ILE A 191 -30.82 1.62 -7.05
C ILE A 191 -30.26 2.87 -6.35
N GLU A 192 -29.54 3.72 -7.08
CA GLU A 192 -28.87 4.89 -6.50
C GLU A 192 -29.85 5.93 -5.95
N ASN A 193 -30.97 6.18 -6.65
CA ASN A 193 -32.01 7.10 -6.20
C ASN A 193 -32.70 6.70 -4.90
N ASN A 194 -32.67 5.42 -4.57
CA ASN A 194 -33.32 4.87 -3.37
C ASN A 194 -32.35 4.64 -2.21
N SER A 195 -31.06 4.93 -2.42
CA SER A 195 -30.05 4.90 -1.34
C SER A 195 -30.00 6.22 -0.57
N VAL A 196 -29.47 6.21 0.66
CA VAL A 196 -29.27 7.44 1.43
C VAL A 196 -28.04 8.22 1.00
N GLY A 197 -27.18 7.65 0.16
CA GLY A 197 -26.02 8.30 -0.37
C GLY A 197 -25.04 7.33 -1.03
N ALA A 198 -24.00 7.87 -1.64
CA ALA A 198 -22.90 7.10 -2.23
C ALA A 198 -21.56 7.55 -1.68
N GLY A 199 -20.66 6.61 -1.49
CA GLY A 199 -19.29 6.85 -1.03
C GLY A 199 -18.27 6.34 -2.06
N ILE A 200 -17.14 7.06 -2.16
CA ILE A 200 -16.06 6.69 -3.07
C ILE A 200 -15.22 5.56 -2.47
N VAL A 201 -15.09 4.48 -3.23
CA VAL A 201 -14.20 3.36 -2.91
C VAL A 201 -13.02 3.35 -3.89
N SER A 202 -12.05 4.21 -3.64
CA SER A 202 -10.81 4.23 -4.41
C SER A 202 -9.62 4.18 -3.47
N THR A 203 -8.74 3.24 -3.71
CA THR A 203 -7.51 3.08 -2.95
C THR A 203 -6.34 2.91 -3.89
N GLU A 204 -5.28 3.69 -3.66
CA GLU A 204 -4.02 3.50 -4.35
C GLU A 204 -3.02 2.84 -3.39
N PRO A 205 -2.49 1.67 -3.74
CA PRO A 205 -1.49 1.03 -2.92
C PRO A 205 -0.18 1.82 -2.94
N GLU A 206 0.51 1.81 -1.82
CA GLU A 206 1.87 2.32 -1.71
C GLU A 206 2.84 1.44 -2.54
N ILE A 207 4.11 1.84 -2.63
CA ILE A 207 5.13 1.14 -3.41
C ILE A 207 5.31 -0.35 -3.05
N ASP A 208 4.95 -0.73 -1.84
CA ASP A 208 5.00 -2.11 -1.34
C ASP A 208 3.69 -2.88 -1.51
N GLY A 209 2.70 -2.29 -2.20
CA GLY A 209 1.40 -2.90 -2.47
C GLY A 209 0.40 -2.80 -1.32
N VAL A 210 0.75 -2.19 -0.19
CA VAL A 210 -0.13 -2.03 0.96
C VAL A 210 -0.87 -0.70 0.89
N VAL A 211 -2.17 -0.72 1.09
CA VAL A 211 -3.00 0.49 1.19
C VAL A 211 -2.95 1.03 2.61
N ARG A 212 -2.38 2.22 2.81
CA ARG A 212 -2.30 2.90 4.12
C ARG A 212 -3.04 4.22 4.16
N ARG A 213 -3.39 4.74 3.00
CA ARG A 213 -4.08 6.03 2.85
C ARG A 213 -5.27 5.84 1.96
N MET A 214 -6.36 6.47 2.35
CA MET A 214 -7.58 6.47 1.58
C MET A 214 -8.00 7.93 1.36
N PRO A 215 -8.23 8.35 0.11
CA PRO A 215 -8.76 9.69 -0.14
C PRO A 215 -10.18 9.77 0.45
N THR A 216 -10.43 10.79 1.25
CA THR A 216 -11.76 11.03 1.82
C THR A 216 -12.65 11.84 0.89
N VAL A 217 -12.05 12.51 -0.09
CA VAL A 217 -12.72 13.34 -1.10
C VAL A 217 -12.00 13.19 -2.43
N ALA A 218 -12.74 13.20 -3.51
CA ALA A 218 -12.23 13.27 -4.87
C ALA A 218 -13.06 14.26 -5.69
N VAL A 219 -12.44 14.89 -6.69
CA VAL A 219 -13.12 15.74 -7.66
C VAL A 219 -13.41 14.89 -8.90
N VAL A 220 -14.64 14.92 -9.38
CA VAL A 220 -15.07 14.20 -10.57
C VAL A 220 -15.61 15.20 -11.57
N ASP A 221 -15.03 15.23 -12.78
CA ASP A 221 -15.42 16.05 -13.93
C ASP A 221 -15.52 17.57 -13.62
N GLY A 222 -14.58 18.09 -12.83
CA GLY A 222 -14.42 19.50 -12.53
C GLY A 222 -15.37 20.04 -11.51
#